data_95ea1550390f1ff875c731fefeb3dab4
#
_entry.id   95ea1550390f1ff875c731fefeb3dab4
#
_cell.length_a   1.000
_cell.length_b   1.000
_cell.length_c   1.000
_cell.angle_alpha   90.00
_cell.angle_beta   90.00
_cell.angle_gamma   90.00
#
_symmetry.space_group_name_H-M   'P 1'
#
loop_
_entity.id
_entity.type
_entity.pdbx_description
1 polymer ?
#
loop_
_entity_poly.entity_id
_entity_poly.type
_entity_poly.pdbx_seq_one_letter_code
_entity_poly.pdbx_strand_id
1 'polypeptide(L)'
;MTIEYLKKAEKTAASGEDDTRKIVAEMLSAIEVGGEDKAREYAEKLDNYTGNIVVTPEEIVAAGAKVPQRVKDDIQFAYDRVRGFAEKQRQALIDFEVELSPGLFAGQKQIPVATAGCYVPGGRYSHVASAVMSVATAKAAGVDHVIACSPPKPGAGVNPAIIYTANL
;
A
#
# COMPACT_ATOMS: atom_id res chain seq x y z
N MET A 1 12.12 24.40 -35.32
CA MET A 1 10.78 23.83 -34.98
C MET A 1 10.20 24.61 -33.82
N THR A 2 9.04 25.21 -33.99
CA THR A 2 8.35 25.93 -32.90
C THR A 2 7.48 24.93 -32.19
N ILE A 3 7.60 24.82 -30.85
CA ILE A 3 6.75 23.94 -30.04
C ILE A 3 5.39 24.64 -29.87
N GLU A 4 4.32 24.00 -30.33
CA GLU A 4 2.95 24.45 -30.10
C GLU A 4 2.36 23.67 -28.92
N TYR A 5 1.87 24.39 -27.89
CA TYR A 5 1.23 23.81 -26.73
C TYR A 5 -0.28 23.74 -26.97
N LEU A 6 -0.81 22.54 -27.15
CA LEU A 6 -2.26 22.31 -27.30
C LEU A 6 -3.03 22.59 -25.99
N LYS A 7 -2.37 22.40 -24.84
CA LYS A 7 -2.90 22.71 -23.52
C LYS A 7 -1.74 23.01 -22.58
N LYS A 8 -1.84 24.09 -21.81
CA LYS A 8 -0.92 24.38 -20.69
C LYS A 8 -1.62 24.08 -19.39
N ALA A 9 -0.94 23.37 -18.48
CA ALA A 9 -1.43 23.19 -17.12
C ALA A 9 -1.33 24.55 -16.37
N GLU A 10 -2.40 24.93 -15.70
CA GLU A 10 -2.36 26.03 -14.75
C GLU A 10 -1.58 25.58 -13.50
N LYS A 11 -0.65 26.39 -13.01
CA LYS A 11 -0.01 26.11 -11.73
C LYS A 11 -1.06 26.26 -10.64
N THR A 12 -1.45 25.13 -10.03
CA THR A 12 -2.22 25.15 -8.78
C THR A 12 -1.38 25.87 -7.72
N ALA A 13 -2.00 26.80 -7.00
CA ALA A 13 -1.33 27.52 -5.93
C ALA A 13 -0.86 26.50 -4.86
N ALA A 14 0.41 26.60 -4.45
CA ALA A 14 1.03 25.75 -3.42
C ALA A 14 0.39 25.89 -2.03
N SER A 15 -0.51 26.85 -1.84
CA SER A 15 -1.15 27.19 -0.55
C SER A 15 -2.03 26.07 0.04
N GLY A 16 -2.51 25.12 -0.77
CA GLY A 16 -3.31 23.99 -0.26
C GLY A 16 -2.49 22.79 0.25
N GLU A 17 -1.23 22.67 -0.14
CA GLU A 17 -0.40 21.52 0.27
C GLU A 17 0.12 21.69 1.71
N ASP A 18 0.46 22.90 2.12
CA ASP A 18 0.98 23.16 3.48
C ASP A 18 -0.12 22.96 4.54
N ASP A 19 -1.35 23.42 4.26
CA ASP A 19 -2.48 23.21 5.14
C ASP A 19 -2.83 21.70 5.25
N THR A 20 -2.81 20.97 4.13
CA THR A 20 -3.04 19.53 4.13
C THR A 20 -1.96 18.77 4.91
N ARG A 21 -0.68 19.13 4.73
CA ARG A 21 0.43 18.54 5.49
C ARG A 21 0.28 18.76 6.99
N LYS A 22 -0.11 19.96 7.39
CA LYS A 22 -0.34 20.29 8.80
C LYS A 22 -1.47 19.47 9.40
N ILE A 23 -2.60 19.38 8.72
CA ILE A 23 -3.75 18.57 9.16
C ILE A 23 -3.34 17.10 9.31
N VAL A 24 -2.65 16.53 8.32
CA VAL A 24 -2.20 15.14 8.36
C VAL A 24 -1.20 14.91 9.50
N ALA A 25 -0.26 15.82 9.71
CA ALA A 25 0.71 15.72 10.81
C ALA A 25 0.02 15.75 12.18
N GLU A 26 -0.97 16.63 12.36
CA GLU A 26 -1.78 16.70 13.58
C GLU A 26 -2.57 15.39 13.82
N MET A 27 -3.16 14.84 12.76
CA MET A 27 -3.88 13.55 12.84
C MET A 27 -2.95 12.39 13.21
N LEU A 28 -1.77 12.31 12.58
CA LEU A 28 -0.78 11.27 12.88
C LEU A 28 -0.30 11.37 14.34
N SER A 29 0.03 12.57 14.82
CA SER A 29 0.41 12.78 16.23
C SER A 29 -0.71 12.41 17.19
N ALA A 30 -1.96 12.72 16.84
CA ALA A 30 -3.11 12.36 17.67
C ALA A 30 -3.33 10.84 17.73
N ILE A 31 -3.11 10.12 16.61
CA ILE A 31 -3.19 8.65 16.58
C ILE A 31 -2.02 8.02 17.34
N GLU A 32 -0.80 8.58 17.22
CA GLU A 32 0.36 8.09 17.96
C GLU A 32 0.14 8.13 19.47
N VAL A 33 -0.51 9.16 19.99
CA VAL A 33 -0.81 9.31 21.42
C VAL A 33 -2.06 8.53 21.83
N GLY A 34 -3.14 8.59 21.03
CA GLY A 34 -4.45 8.02 21.36
C GLY A 34 -4.67 6.59 20.86
N GLY A 35 -3.73 6.04 20.08
CA GLY A 35 -3.77 4.66 19.62
C GLY A 35 -5.00 4.33 18.78
N GLU A 36 -5.49 3.11 18.95
CA GLU A 36 -6.63 2.57 18.18
C GLU A 36 -7.92 3.38 18.40
N ASP A 37 -8.18 3.86 19.59
CA ASP A 37 -9.39 4.65 19.90
C ASP A 37 -9.44 5.92 19.06
N LYS A 38 -8.28 6.58 18.89
CA LYS A 38 -8.18 7.78 18.06
C LYS A 38 -8.33 7.47 16.56
N ALA A 39 -7.81 6.34 16.11
CA ALA A 39 -8.02 5.87 14.74
C ALA A 39 -9.50 5.56 14.47
N ARG A 40 -10.22 4.97 15.43
CA ARG A 40 -11.66 4.73 15.35
C ARG A 40 -12.47 6.03 15.29
N GLU A 41 -12.12 7.02 16.12
CA GLU A 41 -12.75 8.36 16.08
C GLU A 41 -12.61 8.99 14.69
N TYR A 42 -11.42 8.89 14.07
CA TYR A 42 -11.23 9.40 12.72
C TYR A 42 -11.98 8.58 11.67
N ALA A 43 -12.06 7.26 11.79
CA ALA A 43 -12.83 6.40 10.89
C ALA A 43 -14.33 6.77 10.92
N GLU A 44 -14.89 7.00 12.10
CA GLU A 44 -16.26 7.47 12.24
C GLU A 44 -16.46 8.86 11.65
N LYS A 45 -15.58 9.80 11.98
CA LYS A 45 -15.70 11.20 11.57
C LYS A 45 -15.52 11.41 10.06
N LEU A 46 -14.57 10.71 9.44
CA LEU A 46 -14.17 10.95 8.04
C LEU A 46 -14.83 9.98 7.06
N ASP A 47 -15.01 8.73 7.47
CA ASP A 47 -15.52 7.66 6.60
C ASP A 47 -16.92 7.19 7.01
N ASN A 48 -17.51 7.77 8.08
CA ASN A 48 -18.76 7.32 8.69
C ASN A 48 -18.75 5.79 8.95
N TYR A 49 -17.64 5.30 9.48
CA TYR A 49 -17.39 3.89 9.72
C TYR A 49 -17.20 3.59 11.20
N THR A 50 -18.08 2.74 11.75
CA THR A 50 -18.10 2.34 13.17
C THR A 50 -17.74 0.86 13.38
N GLY A 51 -17.38 0.14 12.31
CA GLY A 51 -16.98 -1.27 12.38
C GLY A 51 -15.55 -1.49 12.89
N ASN A 52 -15.12 -2.73 12.85
CA ASN A 52 -13.74 -3.07 13.18
C ASN A 52 -12.77 -2.49 12.15
N ILE A 53 -11.73 -1.82 12.63
CA ILE A 53 -10.66 -1.31 11.76
C ILE A 53 -9.64 -2.38 11.39
N VAL A 54 -9.57 -3.47 12.17
CA VAL A 54 -8.74 -4.63 11.89
C VAL A 54 -9.65 -5.76 11.39
N VAL A 55 -9.38 -6.24 10.19
CA VAL A 55 -10.12 -7.37 9.58
C VAL A 55 -9.68 -8.67 10.27
N THR A 56 -10.66 -9.44 10.78
CA THR A 56 -10.40 -10.70 11.47
C THR A 56 -10.14 -11.86 10.47
N PRO A 57 -9.52 -12.96 10.93
CA PRO A 57 -9.36 -14.15 10.08
C PRO A 57 -10.68 -14.68 9.53
N GLU A 58 -11.76 -14.64 10.30
CA GLU A 58 -13.09 -15.07 9.88
C GLU A 58 -13.65 -14.15 8.78
N GLU A 59 -13.44 -12.85 8.91
CA GLU A 59 -13.82 -11.88 7.88
C GLU A 59 -13.03 -12.05 6.59
N ILE A 60 -11.75 -12.43 6.67
CA ILE A 60 -10.91 -12.78 5.50
C ILE A 60 -11.52 -13.98 4.75
N VAL A 61 -11.85 -15.04 5.48
CA VAL A 61 -12.48 -16.25 4.90
C VAL A 61 -13.83 -15.90 4.26
N ALA A 62 -14.66 -15.14 4.98
CA ALA A 62 -15.96 -14.70 4.47
C ALA A 62 -15.84 -13.78 3.24
N ALA A 63 -14.84 -12.91 3.20
CA ALA A 63 -14.55 -12.08 2.03
C ALA A 63 -14.15 -12.95 0.82
N GLY A 64 -13.27 -13.92 1.03
CA GLY A 64 -12.87 -14.87 -0.02
C GLY A 64 -14.05 -15.64 -0.61
N ALA A 65 -15.03 -16.03 0.20
CA ALA A 65 -16.25 -16.70 -0.27
C ALA A 65 -17.14 -15.81 -1.16
N LYS A 66 -17.10 -14.49 -0.98
CA LYS A 66 -17.88 -13.51 -1.76
C LYS A 66 -17.25 -13.16 -3.11
N VAL A 67 -15.97 -13.50 -3.35
CA VAL A 67 -15.29 -13.21 -4.61
C VAL A 67 -15.60 -14.28 -5.64
N PRO A 68 -16.17 -13.95 -6.81
CA PRO A 68 -16.43 -14.94 -7.88
C PRO A 68 -15.14 -15.62 -8.35
N GLN A 69 -15.23 -16.90 -8.71
CA GLN A 69 -14.05 -17.68 -9.12
C GLN A 69 -13.26 -17.02 -10.27
N ARG A 70 -13.96 -16.53 -11.30
CA ARG A 70 -13.30 -15.81 -12.40
C ARG A 70 -12.44 -14.62 -11.91
N VAL A 71 -12.95 -13.86 -10.94
CA VAL A 71 -12.21 -12.71 -10.38
C VAL A 71 -10.98 -13.19 -9.60
N LYS A 72 -11.09 -14.31 -8.88
CA LYS A 72 -9.94 -14.94 -8.20
C LYS A 72 -8.88 -15.39 -9.21
N ASP A 73 -9.29 -15.97 -10.32
CA ASP A 73 -8.38 -16.43 -11.38
C ASP A 73 -7.64 -15.25 -12.01
N ASP A 74 -8.36 -14.14 -12.28
CA ASP A 74 -7.77 -12.89 -12.79
C ASP A 74 -6.79 -12.27 -11.78
N ILE A 75 -7.11 -12.29 -10.49
CA ILE A 75 -6.25 -11.81 -9.42
C ILE A 75 -4.99 -12.68 -9.32
N GLN A 76 -5.13 -14.00 -9.31
CA GLN A 76 -4.01 -14.93 -9.27
C GLN A 76 -3.08 -14.73 -10.46
N PHE A 77 -3.66 -14.58 -11.65
CA PHE A 77 -2.89 -14.28 -12.86
C PHE A 77 -2.05 -13.00 -12.73
N ALA A 78 -2.63 -11.93 -12.18
CA ALA A 78 -1.92 -10.66 -11.96
C ALA A 78 -0.84 -10.81 -10.87
N TYR A 79 -1.17 -11.48 -9.76
CA TYR A 79 -0.28 -11.75 -8.64
C TYR A 79 0.98 -12.49 -9.09
N ASP A 80 0.84 -13.60 -9.81
CA ASP A 80 1.97 -14.42 -10.27
C ASP A 80 2.96 -13.61 -11.11
N ARG A 81 2.47 -12.70 -11.94
CA ARG A 81 3.30 -11.85 -12.81
C ARG A 81 4.02 -10.76 -12.03
N VAL A 82 3.29 -10.06 -11.19
CA VAL A 82 3.87 -8.98 -10.39
C VAL A 82 4.91 -9.54 -9.42
N ARG A 83 4.56 -10.61 -8.70
CA ARG A 83 5.46 -11.28 -7.77
C ARG A 83 6.69 -11.85 -8.48
N GLY A 84 6.48 -12.61 -9.56
CA GLY A 84 7.57 -13.21 -10.31
C GLY A 84 8.53 -12.18 -10.87
N PHE A 85 8.04 -11.02 -11.35
CA PHE A 85 8.91 -9.94 -11.78
C PHE A 85 9.65 -9.28 -10.61
N ALA A 86 8.97 -9.01 -9.50
CA ALA A 86 9.59 -8.43 -8.29
C ALA A 86 10.68 -9.35 -7.72
N GLU A 87 10.48 -10.68 -7.72
CA GLU A 87 11.49 -11.65 -7.31
C GLU A 87 12.73 -11.62 -8.22
N LYS A 88 12.54 -11.43 -9.54
CA LYS A 88 13.66 -11.25 -10.48
C LYS A 88 14.40 -9.93 -10.27
N GLN A 89 13.69 -8.85 -9.99
CA GLN A 89 14.29 -7.58 -9.62
C GLN A 89 15.14 -7.72 -8.34
N ARG A 90 14.63 -8.40 -7.31
CA ARG A 90 15.37 -8.66 -6.09
C ARG A 90 16.64 -9.49 -6.34
N GLN A 91 16.58 -10.50 -7.19
CA GLN A 91 17.74 -11.33 -7.56
C GLN A 91 18.84 -10.53 -8.26
N ALA A 92 18.50 -9.42 -8.91
CA ALA A 92 19.47 -8.53 -9.57
C ALA A 92 20.13 -7.55 -8.58
N LEU A 93 19.61 -7.43 -7.36
CA LEU A 93 20.17 -6.59 -6.29
C LEU A 93 21.09 -7.47 -5.44
N ILE A 94 22.40 -7.40 -5.72
CA ILE A 94 23.41 -8.18 -5.02
C ILE A 94 24.19 -7.34 -4.02
N ASP A 95 24.52 -7.94 -2.90
CA ASP A 95 25.48 -7.39 -1.96
C ASP A 95 26.89 -7.58 -2.54
N PHE A 96 27.76 -6.60 -2.37
CA PHE A 96 29.15 -6.74 -2.71
C PHE A 96 30.03 -5.91 -1.78
N GLU A 97 31.27 -6.35 -1.62
CA GLU A 97 32.35 -5.61 -0.98
C GLU A 97 33.61 -5.76 -1.84
N VAL A 98 34.36 -4.70 -2.01
CA VAL A 98 35.58 -4.67 -2.81
C VAL A 98 36.63 -3.82 -2.11
N GLU A 99 37.89 -4.28 -2.13
CA GLU A 99 39.05 -3.51 -1.68
C GLU A 99 39.46 -2.56 -2.80
N LEU A 100 39.31 -1.25 -2.59
CA LEU A 100 39.64 -0.21 -3.56
C LEU A 100 41.14 0.17 -3.53
N SER A 101 41.76 0.06 -2.37
CA SER A 101 43.17 0.19 -2.13
C SER A 101 43.53 -0.57 -0.85
N PRO A 102 44.82 -0.89 -0.56
CA PRO A 102 45.16 -1.64 0.62
C PRO A 102 44.54 -1.11 1.92
N GLY A 103 43.69 -1.91 2.54
CA GLY A 103 42.99 -1.58 3.75
C GLY A 103 41.71 -0.70 3.59
N LEU A 104 41.36 -0.28 2.36
CA LEU A 104 40.14 0.51 2.08
C LEU A 104 39.10 -0.35 1.37
N PHE A 105 38.05 -0.72 2.09
CA PHE A 105 36.94 -1.52 1.60
C PHE A 105 35.72 -0.64 1.37
N ALA A 106 34.99 -0.86 0.28
CA ALA A 106 33.69 -0.27 -0.02
C ALA A 106 32.73 -1.32 -0.55
N GLY A 107 31.45 -1.15 -0.27
CA GLY A 107 30.43 -2.10 -0.71
C GLY A 107 29.02 -1.54 -0.63
N GLN A 108 28.07 -2.38 -1.04
CA GLN A 108 26.65 -2.11 -0.83
C GLN A 108 25.98 -3.33 -0.22
N LYS A 109 24.95 -3.07 0.59
CA LYS A 109 24.15 -4.09 1.26
C LYS A 109 22.68 -3.81 1.05
N GLN A 110 21.92 -4.82 0.70
CA GLN A 110 20.47 -4.74 0.52
C GLN A 110 19.80 -5.15 1.83
N ILE A 111 19.19 -4.19 2.50
CA ILE A 111 18.51 -4.42 3.79
C ILE A 111 17.04 -4.11 3.64
N PRO A 112 16.12 -5.11 3.71
CA PRO A 112 14.71 -4.84 3.69
C PRO A 112 14.28 -4.08 4.95
N VAL A 113 13.27 -3.23 4.84
CA VAL A 113 12.62 -2.64 6.01
C VAL A 113 11.86 -3.72 6.79
N ALA A 114 11.76 -3.57 8.12
CA ALA A 114 11.07 -4.56 8.96
C ALA A 114 9.55 -4.57 8.71
N THR A 115 8.96 -3.40 8.46
CA THR A 115 7.51 -3.24 8.28
C THR A 115 7.20 -2.30 7.12
N ALA A 116 6.19 -2.62 6.33
CA ALA A 116 5.65 -1.76 5.29
C ALA A 116 4.14 -1.61 5.41
N GLY A 117 3.63 -0.38 5.27
CA GLY A 117 2.22 -0.07 5.14
C GLY A 117 1.83 0.10 3.67
N CYS A 118 0.82 -0.63 3.22
CA CYS A 118 0.31 -0.60 1.86
C CYS A 118 -1.08 0.04 1.83
N TYR A 119 -1.19 1.24 1.27
CA TYR A 119 -2.50 1.86 1.06
C TYR A 119 -3.11 1.38 -0.27
N VAL A 120 -4.31 0.82 -0.19
CA VAL A 120 -5.09 0.34 -1.34
C VAL A 120 -6.30 1.23 -1.54
N PRO A 121 -6.36 2.05 -2.60
CA PRO A 121 -7.53 2.88 -2.87
C PRO A 121 -8.80 2.05 -3.02
N GLY A 122 -9.89 2.42 -2.34
CA GLY A 122 -11.12 1.62 -2.31
C GLY A 122 -12.42 2.42 -2.42
N GLY A 123 -12.36 3.75 -2.42
CA GLY A 123 -13.53 4.63 -2.36
C GLY A 123 -14.52 4.43 -3.50
N ARG A 124 -14.41 5.19 -4.59
CA ARG A 124 -15.34 5.09 -5.74
C ARG A 124 -15.22 3.75 -6.47
N TYR A 125 -13.97 3.26 -6.66
CA TYR A 125 -13.64 2.00 -7.33
C TYR A 125 -12.70 1.19 -6.46
N SER A 126 -12.84 -0.14 -6.52
CA SER A 126 -11.94 -1.06 -5.81
C SER A 126 -10.68 -1.31 -6.64
N HIS A 127 -9.55 -0.82 -6.15
CA HIS A 127 -8.26 -0.93 -6.85
C HIS A 127 -7.53 -2.22 -6.46
N VAL A 128 -8.08 -3.37 -6.85
CA VAL A 128 -7.50 -4.70 -6.55
C VAL A 128 -6.06 -4.82 -7.06
N ALA A 129 -5.76 -4.27 -8.22
CA ALA A 129 -4.41 -4.25 -8.77
C ALA A 129 -3.40 -3.51 -7.85
N SER A 130 -3.84 -2.47 -7.14
CA SER A 130 -2.98 -1.77 -6.18
C SER A 130 -2.62 -2.65 -4.98
N ALA A 131 -3.53 -3.52 -4.53
CA ALA A 131 -3.24 -4.52 -3.49
C ALA A 131 -2.14 -5.49 -3.97
N VAL A 132 -2.29 -6.03 -5.18
CA VAL A 132 -1.25 -6.91 -5.77
C VAL A 132 0.08 -6.18 -5.87
N MET A 133 0.10 -4.97 -6.49
CA MET A 133 1.34 -4.24 -6.74
C MET A 133 2.07 -3.82 -5.46
N SER A 134 1.36 -3.46 -4.40
CA SER A 134 2.00 -3.00 -3.16
C SER A 134 2.36 -4.17 -2.23
N VAL A 135 1.44 -5.07 -1.95
CA VAL A 135 1.65 -6.16 -0.99
C VAL A 135 2.61 -7.22 -1.54
N ALA A 136 2.39 -7.70 -2.79
CA ALA A 136 3.24 -8.75 -3.36
C ALA A 136 4.69 -8.27 -3.56
N THR A 137 4.90 -7.01 -3.96
CA THR A 137 6.25 -6.45 -4.11
C THR A 137 6.95 -6.26 -2.77
N ALA A 138 6.24 -5.80 -1.73
CA ALA A 138 6.79 -5.68 -0.38
C ALA A 138 7.22 -7.07 0.15
N LYS A 139 6.40 -8.09 -0.01
CA LYS A 139 6.74 -9.48 0.38
C LYS A 139 7.90 -10.03 -0.45
N ALA A 140 7.92 -9.81 -1.76
CA ALA A 140 9.04 -10.22 -2.62
C ALA A 140 10.35 -9.53 -2.25
N ALA A 141 10.29 -8.27 -1.79
CA ALA A 141 11.45 -7.54 -1.29
C ALA A 141 12.01 -8.09 0.04
N GLY A 142 11.29 -8.96 0.73
CA GLY A 142 11.70 -9.57 1.99
C GLY A 142 11.23 -8.79 3.22
N VAL A 143 10.18 -7.98 3.10
CA VAL A 143 9.55 -7.32 4.26
C VAL A 143 8.77 -8.36 5.06
N ASP A 144 9.12 -8.52 6.33
CA ASP A 144 8.49 -9.53 7.19
C ASP A 144 7.05 -9.17 7.52
N HIS A 145 6.82 -7.92 7.95
CA HIS A 145 5.51 -7.44 8.37
C HIS A 145 4.93 -6.45 7.37
N VAL A 146 3.88 -6.86 6.65
CA VAL A 146 3.18 -6.01 5.67
C VAL A 146 1.74 -5.80 6.13
N ILE A 147 1.35 -4.54 6.28
CA ILE A 147 0.00 -4.14 6.65
C ILE A 147 -0.66 -3.52 5.42
N ALA A 148 -1.82 -4.02 5.01
CA ALA A 148 -2.64 -3.40 3.98
C ALA A 148 -3.82 -2.64 4.61
N CYS A 149 -4.07 -1.42 4.14
CA CYS A 149 -5.25 -0.66 4.54
C CYS A 149 -5.99 -0.12 3.32
N SER A 150 -7.31 -0.06 3.44
CA SER A 150 -8.20 0.44 2.38
C SER A 150 -9.41 1.14 3.02
N PRO A 151 -9.90 2.26 2.45
CA PRO A 151 -11.08 2.91 2.98
C PRO A 151 -12.30 2.00 2.85
N PRO A 152 -13.18 1.97 3.87
CA PRO A 152 -14.42 1.22 3.83
C PRO A 152 -15.43 1.90 2.90
N LYS A 153 -16.39 1.12 2.38
CA LYS A 153 -17.61 1.68 1.80
C LYS A 153 -18.65 1.85 2.91
N PRO A 154 -19.41 2.96 2.93
CA PRO A 154 -20.46 3.16 3.91
C PRO A 154 -21.40 1.94 4.01
N GLY A 155 -21.58 1.39 5.20
CA GLY A 155 -22.43 0.24 5.49
C GLY A 155 -21.98 -1.13 4.96
N ALA A 156 -20.83 -1.21 4.25
CA ALA A 156 -20.35 -2.46 3.64
C ALA A 156 -18.91 -2.85 4.00
N GLY A 157 -18.16 -1.96 4.64
CA GLY A 157 -16.74 -2.20 4.96
C GLY A 157 -15.83 -2.22 3.72
N VAL A 158 -14.67 -2.82 3.87
CA VAL A 158 -13.68 -2.97 2.79
C VAL A 158 -14.18 -3.95 1.74
N ASN A 159 -13.88 -3.67 0.47
CA ASN A 159 -14.29 -4.55 -0.63
C ASN A 159 -13.71 -5.97 -0.47
N PRO A 160 -14.54 -7.03 -0.58
CA PRO A 160 -14.09 -8.41 -0.41
C PRO A 160 -12.93 -8.83 -1.32
N ALA A 161 -12.87 -8.33 -2.55
CA ALA A 161 -11.79 -8.64 -3.47
C ALA A 161 -10.45 -8.02 -3.02
N ILE A 162 -10.47 -6.84 -2.37
CA ILE A 162 -9.26 -6.24 -1.78
C ILE A 162 -8.78 -7.07 -0.60
N ILE A 163 -9.67 -7.47 0.30
CA ILE A 163 -9.35 -8.33 1.45
C ILE A 163 -8.75 -9.65 0.96
N TYR A 164 -9.41 -10.32 0.00
CA TYR A 164 -8.93 -11.55 -0.60
C TYR A 164 -7.52 -11.41 -1.18
N THR A 165 -7.30 -10.34 -1.97
CA THR A 165 -6.02 -10.10 -2.63
C THR A 165 -4.89 -9.79 -1.66
N ALA A 166 -5.18 -9.04 -0.60
CA ALA A 166 -4.17 -8.71 0.41
C ALA A 166 -3.74 -9.92 1.25
N ASN A 167 -4.53 -11.00 1.24
CA ASN A 167 -4.26 -12.24 1.97
C ASN A 167 -3.58 -13.33 1.12
N LEU A 168 -3.33 -13.09 -0.17
CA LEU A 168 -2.57 -14.02 -1.02
C LEU A 168 -1.08 -14.03 -0.63
#